data_d30ad803bc25004e68ae971ad77682f7
#
_entry.id   d30ad803bc25004e68ae971ad77682f7
#
_cell.length_a   1.000
_cell.length_b   1.000
_cell.length_c   1.000
_cell.angle_alpha   90.00
_cell.angle_beta   90.00
_cell.angle_gamma   90.00
#
_symmetry.space_group_name_H-M   'P 1'
#
loop_
_entity.id
_entity.type
_entity.pdbx_description
1 polymer ?
#
loop_
_entity_poly.entity_id
_entity_poly.type
_entity_poly.pdbx_seq_one_letter_code
_entity_poly.pdbx_strand_id
1 'polypeptide(L)'
;FRADSPVFEVELPPEKQRQLENLVSDIENEVFNASDSLGWTYQYWQSKKKNEINNSGNKVGDKELPAVTQLFTEPYMVEYLIDNSLGAWWANRCLKKKYLSSEISETGLQERISLPNLNFDYLKFEVDDNNYWFIPGVDNILGWPESLSELKVIDPACGSGHFIVTIFLKLVPIRMEIEKLSAEKACDLVIRENIHGLEIDQRCIEIAAFAIALAAWKYPNAGGFRKLPDFNIAWCGQAI
;
A
#
# COMPACT_ATOMS: atom_id res chain seq x y z
N PHE A 1 -9.44 -0.13 14.87
CA PHE A 1 -9.98 1.17 15.30
C PHE A 1 -9.92 1.26 16.81
N ARG A 2 -9.53 2.43 17.34
CA ARG A 2 -9.52 2.66 18.77
C ARG A 2 -10.95 2.84 19.28
N ALA A 3 -11.40 1.93 20.14
CA ALA A 3 -12.73 2.00 20.72
C ALA A 3 -12.91 3.20 21.68
N ASP A 4 -11.78 3.77 22.14
CA ASP A 4 -11.68 4.94 23.04
C ASP A 4 -11.50 6.27 22.28
N SER A 5 -11.67 6.28 20.96
CA SER A 5 -11.53 7.50 20.17
C SER A 5 -12.65 8.49 20.53
N PRO A 6 -12.30 9.76 20.85
CA PRO A 6 -13.30 10.79 21.17
C PRO A 6 -14.32 11.03 20.04
N VAL A 7 -14.04 10.60 18.82
CA VAL A 7 -14.96 10.74 17.69
C VAL A 7 -16.27 9.97 17.91
N PHE A 8 -16.23 8.88 18.68
CA PHE A 8 -17.43 8.11 19.01
C PHE A 8 -18.32 8.77 20.07
N GLU A 9 -17.82 9.81 20.76
CA GLU A 9 -18.57 10.59 21.73
C GLU A 9 -19.24 11.82 21.07
N VAL A 10 -18.97 12.09 19.79
CA VAL A 10 -19.51 13.23 19.07
C VAL A 10 -20.92 12.94 18.63
N GLU A 11 -21.89 13.60 19.27
CA GLU A 11 -23.28 13.59 18.83
C GLU A 11 -23.56 14.78 17.94
N LEU A 12 -23.99 14.53 16.72
CA LEU A 12 -24.40 15.58 15.80
C LEU A 12 -25.90 15.88 15.99
N PRO A 13 -26.31 17.17 15.99
CA PRO A 13 -27.73 17.51 15.90
C PRO A 13 -28.35 16.81 14.67
N PRO A 14 -29.60 16.30 14.77
CA PRO A 14 -30.26 15.51 13.71
C PRO A 14 -30.28 16.22 12.35
N GLU A 15 -30.38 17.55 12.35
CA GLU A 15 -30.34 18.34 11.11
C GLU A 15 -28.95 18.28 10.45
N LYS A 16 -27.86 18.35 11.26
CA LYS A 16 -26.49 18.29 10.77
C LYS A 16 -26.12 16.87 10.28
N GLN A 17 -26.62 15.88 10.98
CA GLN A 17 -26.48 14.49 10.54
C GLN A 17 -27.12 14.28 9.16
N ARG A 18 -28.38 14.73 8.96
CA ARG A 18 -29.05 14.64 7.65
C ARG A 18 -28.32 15.40 6.56
N GLN A 19 -27.79 16.61 6.88
CA GLN A 19 -26.99 17.37 5.92
C GLN A 19 -25.75 16.61 5.49
N LEU A 20 -25.04 15.98 6.43
CA LEU A 20 -23.87 15.15 6.15
C LEU A 20 -24.23 13.91 5.32
N GLU A 21 -25.31 13.20 5.69
CA GLU A 21 -25.79 12.02 4.97
C GLU A 21 -26.14 12.38 3.51
N ASN A 22 -26.81 13.51 3.28
CA ASN A 22 -27.11 13.98 1.92
C ASN A 22 -25.83 14.32 1.15
N LEU A 23 -24.88 15.05 1.75
CA LEU A 23 -23.62 15.38 1.10
C LEU A 23 -22.83 14.12 0.70
N VAL A 24 -22.81 13.09 1.56
CA VAL A 24 -22.14 11.82 1.25
C VAL A 24 -22.89 11.06 0.15
N SER A 25 -24.23 11.10 0.17
CA SER A 25 -25.06 10.43 -0.85
C SER A 25 -24.96 11.08 -2.23
N ASP A 26 -24.64 12.36 -2.29
CA ASP A 26 -24.48 13.12 -3.54
C ASP A 26 -23.09 12.91 -4.19
N ILE A 27 -22.16 12.24 -3.49
CA ILE A 27 -20.84 11.91 -4.04
C ILE A 27 -20.95 10.74 -5.03
N GLU A 28 -20.43 10.93 -6.22
CA GLU A 28 -20.40 9.89 -7.26
C GLU A 28 -19.61 8.66 -6.80
N ASN A 29 -20.08 7.46 -7.18
CA ASN A 29 -19.47 6.20 -6.77
C ASN A 29 -18.00 6.07 -7.22
N GLU A 30 -17.63 6.69 -8.34
CA GLU A 30 -16.26 6.70 -8.86
C GLU A 30 -15.27 7.31 -7.86
N VAL A 31 -15.68 8.32 -7.09
CA VAL A 31 -14.84 8.96 -6.06
C VAL A 31 -14.45 7.98 -4.96
N PHE A 32 -15.41 7.12 -4.55
CA PHE A 32 -15.13 6.09 -3.53
C PHE A 32 -14.27 4.93 -4.04
N ASN A 33 -14.19 4.76 -5.36
CA ASN A 33 -13.38 3.74 -6.00
C ASN A 33 -12.03 4.27 -6.49
N ALA A 34 -11.78 5.57 -6.37
CA ALA A 34 -10.49 6.16 -6.71
C ALA A 34 -9.39 5.61 -5.80
N SER A 35 -8.21 5.42 -6.39
CA SER A 35 -7.02 5.00 -5.66
C SER A 35 -6.71 6.02 -4.57
N ASP A 36 -6.57 5.54 -3.32
CA ASP A 36 -6.23 6.32 -2.12
C ASP A 36 -7.13 7.56 -1.88
N SER A 37 -8.42 7.47 -2.18
CA SER A 37 -9.37 8.58 -1.98
C SER A 37 -9.35 9.14 -0.55
N LEU A 38 -9.16 8.29 0.45
CA LEU A 38 -9.07 8.69 1.86
C LEU A 38 -7.80 9.48 2.16
N GLY A 39 -6.66 9.05 1.63
CA GLY A 39 -5.40 9.76 1.80
C GLY A 39 -5.42 11.13 1.14
N TRP A 40 -5.91 11.25 -0.09
CA TRP A 40 -6.08 12.52 -0.78
C TRP A 40 -7.02 13.47 -0.03
N THR A 41 -8.14 12.97 0.51
CA THR A 41 -9.07 13.76 1.33
C THR A 41 -8.38 14.28 2.59
N TYR A 42 -7.60 13.43 3.27
CA TYR A 42 -6.85 13.82 4.45
C TYR A 42 -5.77 14.86 4.14
N GLN A 43 -5.01 14.68 3.07
CA GLN A 43 -4.02 15.66 2.60
C GLN A 43 -4.67 17.02 2.30
N TYR A 44 -5.84 17.02 1.65
CA TYR A 44 -6.59 18.26 1.38
C TYR A 44 -6.95 18.98 2.67
N TRP A 45 -7.44 18.28 3.68
CA TRP A 45 -7.76 18.88 4.98
C TRP A 45 -6.54 19.45 5.70
N GLN A 46 -5.37 18.86 5.55
CA GLN A 46 -4.13 19.35 6.13
C GLN A 46 -3.55 20.55 5.39
N SER A 47 -3.94 20.80 4.14
CA SER A 47 -3.35 21.84 3.30
C SER A 47 -3.47 23.25 3.89
N LYS A 48 -4.57 23.57 4.56
CA LYS A 48 -4.76 24.86 5.24
C LYS A 48 -3.76 25.03 6.38
N LYS A 49 -3.66 24.04 7.26
CA LYS A 49 -2.73 24.04 8.39
C LYS A 49 -1.27 24.08 7.92
N LYS A 50 -0.93 23.32 6.89
CA LYS A 50 0.39 23.34 6.24
C LYS A 50 0.75 24.74 5.74
N ASN A 51 -0.18 25.43 5.08
CA ASN A 51 0.02 26.78 4.57
C ASN A 51 0.18 27.80 5.73
N GLU A 52 -0.61 27.69 6.79
CA GLU A 52 -0.48 28.54 8.00
C GLU A 52 0.91 28.38 8.63
N ILE A 53 1.38 27.15 8.79
CA ILE A 53 2.70 26.88 9.37
C ILE A 53 3.81 27.41 8.47
N ASN A 54 3.77 27.12 7.16
CA ASN A 54 4.79 27.58 6.21
C ASN A 54 4.87 29.12 6.14
N ASN A 55 3.76 29.81 6.28
CA ASN A 55 3.70 31.28 6.24
C ASN A 55 4.02 31.93 7.61
N SER A 56 4.09 31.18 8.69
CA SER A 56 4.35 31.73 10.03
C SER A 56 5.77 32.24 10.20
N GLY A 57 6.74 31.75 9.41
CA GLY A 57 8.16 32.04 9.57
C GLY A 57 8.80 31.39 10.80
N ASN A 58 8.05 30.64 11.59
CA ASN A 58 8.53 29.96 12.78
C ASN A 58 9.23 28.63 12.39
N LYS A 59 10.09 28.15 13.30
CA LYS A 59 10.60 26.77 13.16
C LYS A 59 9.49 25.77 13.37
N VAL A 60 9.44 24.78 12.51
CA VAL A 60 8.49 23.66 12.62
C VAL A 60 8.86 22.83 13.85
N GLY A 61 7.94 22.69 14.78
CA GLY A 61 8.06 21.84 15.96
C GLY A 61 7.49 20.44 15.72
N ASP A 62 7.58 19.60 16.74
CA ASP A 62 7.07 18.23 16.73
C ASP A 62 5.56 18.15 16.44
N LYS A 63 4.79 19.09 16.96
CA LYS A 63 3.33 19.16 16.76
C LYS A 63 2.92 19.61 15.35
N GLU A 64 3.74 20.39 14.71
CA GLU A 64 3.52 20.89 13.36
C GLU A 64 4.07 19.92 12.28
N LEU A 65 5.06 19.11 12.65
CA LEU A 65 5.76 18.21 11.74
C LEU A 65 4.80 17.33 10.91
N PRO A 66 3.79 16.66 11.49
CA PRO A 66 2.86 15.84 10.71
C PRO A 66 2.15 16.61 9.60
N ALA A 67 1.74 17.86 9.86
CA ALA A 67 1.02 18.65 8.88
C ALA A 67 1.89 19.12 7.70
N VAL A 68 3.18 19.35 7.91
CA VAL A 68 4.08 19.86 6.87
C VAL A 68 4.80 18.76 6.10
N THR A 69 5.01 17.60 6.70
CA THR A 69 5.69 16.46 6.06
C THR A 69 4.73 15.56 5.29
N GLN A 70 3.42 15.71 5.50
CA GLN A 70 2.45 14.89 4.81
C GLN A 70 2.45 15.19 3.31
N LEU A 71 2.96 14.23 2.55
CA LEU A 71 3.00 14.24 1.10
C LEU A 71 2.64 12.84 0.61
N PHE A 72 1.58 12.75 -0.20
CA PHE A 72 1.22 11.48 -0.84
C PHE A 72 1.99 11.31 -2.13
N THR A 73 2.53 10.12 -2.30
CA THR A 73 3.26 9.74 -3.50
C THR A 73 2.26 9.36 -4.59
N GLU A 74 2.48 9.84 -5.81
CA GLU A 74 1.63 9.50 -6.95
C GLU A 74 1.59 7.98 -7.19
N PRO A 75 0.44 7.39 -7.52
CA PRO A 75 0.27 5.95 -7.67
C PRO A 75 1.32 5.28 -8.56
N TYR A 76 1.64 5.89 -9.71
CA TYR A 76 2.62 5.34 -10.64
C TYR A 76 4.04 5.25 -10.06
N MET A 77 4.40 6.17 -9.14
CA MET A 77 5.71 6.13 -8.46
C MET A 77 5.77 4.98 -7.45
N VAL A 78 4.66 4.77 -6.74
CA VAL A 78 4.51 3.65 -5.80
C VAL A 78 4.63 2.32 -6.54
N GLU A 79 3.87 2.16 -7.61
CA GLU A 79 3.91 0.97 -8.45
C GLU A 79 5.29 0.75 -9.06
N TYR A 80 5.91 1.81 -9.60
CA TYR A 80 7.26 1.72 -10.15
C TYR A 80 8.27 1.18 -9.13
N LEU A 81 8.25 1.69 -7.90
CA LEU A 81 9.16 1.24 -6.85
C LEU A 81 8.89 -0.23 -6.48
N ILE A 82 7.63 -0.58 -6.29
CA ILE A 82 7.24 -1.93 -5.87
C ILE A 82 7.51 -2.95 -6.99
N ASP A 83 7.24 -2.61 -8.23
CA ASP A 83 7.49 -3.50 -9.37
C ASP A 83 8.98 -3.75 -9.59
N ASN A 84 9.82 -2.73 -9.42
CA ASN A 84 11.27 -2.88 -9.55
C ASN A 84 11.98 -3.36 -8.27
N SER A 85 11.25 -3.71 -7.22
CA SER A 85 11.73 -4.37 -6.02
C SER A 85 11.05 -5.72 -5.79
N LEU A 86 9.83 -5.74 -5.27
CA LEU A 86 9.05 -6.96 -5.06
C LEU A 86 8.76 -7.71 -6.38
N GLY A 87 8.41 -6.96 -7.43
CA GLY A 87 8.19 -7.51 -8.76
C GLY A 87 9.47 -8.12 -9.35
N ALA A 88 10.62 -7.46 -9.16
CA ALA A 88 11.91 -8.00 -9.57
C ALA A 88 12.25 -9.30 -8.82
N TRP A 89 12.00 -9.35 -7.50
CA TRP A 89 12.16 -10.56 -6.69
C TRP A 89 11.26 -11.70 -7.19
N TRP A 90 9.99 -11.42 -7.48
CA TRP A 90 9.06 -12.39 -8.02
C TRP A 90 9.46 -12.88 -9.40
N ALA A 91 9.79 -11.96 -10.31
CA ALA A 91 10.22 -12.28 -11.66
C ALA A 91 11.50 -13.13 -11.69
N ASN A 92 12.49 -12.80 -10.87
CA ASN A 92 13.71 -13.61 -10.75
C ASN A 92 13.40 -15.05 -10.30
N ARG A 93 12.38 -15.23 -9.47
CA ARG A 93 11.91 -16.54 -9.01
C ARG A 93 11.19 -17.33 -10.12
N CYS A 94 10.39 -16.64 -10.95
CA CYS A 94 9.64 -17.24 -12.07
C CYS A 94 10.51 -17.51 -13.29
N LEU A 95 11.41 -16.58 -13.61
CA LEU A 95 12.24 -16.59 -14.80
C LEU A 95 13.56 -17.30 -14.53
N LYS A 96 13.60 -18.62 -14.72
CA LYS A 96 14.86 -19.37 -14.67
C LYS A 96 15.75 -18.93 -15.84
N LYS A 97 17.08 -19.06 -15.72
CA LYS A 97 18.09 -18.66 -16.73
C LYS A 97 17.74 -19.05 -18.18
N LYS A 98 17.09 -20.20 -18.40
CA LYS A 98 16.67 -20.67 -19.74
C LYS A 98 15.59 -19.83 -20.42
N TYR A 99 14.90 -18.95 -19.66
CA TYR A 99 13.85 -18.08 -20.19
C TYR A 99 14.32 -16.66 -20.46
N LEU A 100 15.58 -16.39 -20.26
CA LEU A 100 16.16 -15.05 -20.41
C LEU A 100 16.77 -14.81 -21.80
N SER A 101 16.63 -15.75 -22.76
CA SER A 101 17.05 -15.51 -24.15
C SER A 101 16.23 -14.39 -24.78
N SER A 102 16.88 -13.47 -25.47
CA SER A 102 16.24 -12.37 -26.20
C SER A 102 15.34 -12.80 -27.38
N GLU A 103 15.30 -14.11 -27.70
CA GLU A 103 14.30 -14.68 -28.61
C GLU A 103 12.87 -14.58 -28.06
N ILE A 104 12.73 -14.44 -26.73
CA ILE A 104 11.46 -14.20 -26.06
C ILE A 104 11.23 -12.69 -26.00
N SER A 105 10.05 -12.22 -26.41
CA SER A 105 9.70 -10.81 -26.30
C SER A 105 9.52 -10.38 -24.83
N GLU A 106 9.70 -9.10 -24.56
CA GLU A 106 9.41 -8.53 -23.23
C GLU A 106 7.98 -8.86 -22.77
N THR A 107 7.00 -8.75 -23.68
CA THR A 107 5.61 -9.17 -23.41
C THR A 107 5.54 -10.64 -22.97
N GLY A 108 6.30 -11.52 -23.63
CA GLY A 108 6.37 -12.93 -23.25
C GLY A 108 7.01 -13.17 -21.89
N LEU A 109 7.90 -12.30 -21.43
CA LEU A 109 8.43 -12.32 -20.07
C LEU A 109 7.36 -11.86 -19.07
N GLN A 110 6.67 -10.77 -19.38
CA GLN A 110 5.58 -10.24 -18.54
C GLN A 110 4.46 -11.28 -18.35
N GLU A 111 4.05 -11.97 -19.41
CA GLU A 111 3.05 -13.05 -19.32
C GLU A 111 3.46 -14.19 -18.39
N ARG A 112 4.77 -14.49 -18.30
CA ARG A 112 5.29 -15.59 -17.45
C ARG A 112 5.31 -15.26 -15.97
N ILE A 113 5.35 -13.99 -15.62
CA ILE A 113 5.38 -13.52 -14.24
C ILE A 113 4.02 -13.05 -13.75
N SER A 114 3.07 -12.81 -14.65
CA SER A 114 1.72 -12.38 -14.33
C SER A 114 0.92 -13.49 -13.64
N LEU A 115 0.08 -13.08 -12.70
CA LEU A 115 -0.90 -13.93 -12.04
C LEU A 115 -2.29 -13.29 -12.19
N PRO A 116 -3.38 -14.02 -11.96
CA PRO A 116 -4.70 -13.42 -11.91
C PRO A 116 -4.73 -12.24 -10.92
N ASN A 117 -5.16 -11.08 -11.39
CA ASN A 117 -5.19 -9.81 -10.64
C ASN A 117 -3.81 -9.26 -10.21
N LEU A 118 -2.74 -9.68 -10.86
CA LEU A 118 -1.39 -9.18 -10.60
C LEU A 118 -0.64 -8.94 -11.91
N ASN A 119 -0.28 -7.67 -12.13
CA ASN A 119 0.64 -7.25 -13.17
C ASN A 119 1.80 -6.47 -12.55
N PHE A 120 2.90 -6.41 -13.29
CA PHE A 120 4.08 -5.61 -12.96
C PHE A 120 4.40 -4.68 -14.14
N ASP A 121 3.50 -3.71 -14.36
CA ASP A 121 3.50 -2.86 -15.57
C ASP A 121 4.73 -1.95 -15.65
N TYR A 122 5.38 -1.68 -14.52
CA TYR A 122 6.58 -0.85 -14.42
C TYR A 122 7.87 -1.64 -14.21
N LEU A 123 7.81 -2.98 -14.17
CA LEU A 123 9.00 -3.81 -14.05
C LEU A 123 9.83 -3.70 -15.33
N LYS A 124 11.09 -3.34 -15.15
CA LYS A 124 12.02 -3.18 -16.28
C LYS A 124 12.78 -4.46 -16.58
N PHE A 125 12.89 -4.74 -17.87
CA PHE A 125 13.78 -5.73 -18.42
C PHE A 125 14.77 -5.05 -19.36
N GLU A 126 16.01 -5.49 -19.36
CA GLU A 126 17.07 -5.02 -20.25
C GLU A 126 17.77 -6.22 -20.89
N VAL A 127 18.40 -6.00 -22.03
CA VAL A 127 19.15 -7.05 -22.75
C VAL A 127 20.64 -6.76 -22.60
N ASP A 128 21.40 -7.78 -22.21
CA ASP A 128 22.86 -7.69 -22.07
C ASP A 128 23.57 -7.86 -23.43
N ASP A 129 24.90 -7.67 -23.42
CA ASP A 129 25.75 -7.79 -24.62
C ASP A 129 25.76 -9.20 -25.24
N ASN A 130 25.27 -10.20 -24.51
CA ASN A 130 25.17 -11.59 -24.97
C ASN A 130 23.76 -11.95 -25.48
N ASN A 131 22.89 -10.96 -25.64
CA ASN A 131 21.49 -11.11 -26.01
C ASN A 131 20.66 -11.94 -24.99
N TYR A 132 20.88 -11.73 -23.71
CA TYR A 132 20.02 -12.27 -22.65
C TYR A 132 19.30 -11.15 -21.92
N TRP A 133 18.03 -11.39 -21.58
CA TRP A 133 17.27 -10.52 -20.73
C TRP A 133 17.79 -10.59 -19.29
N PHE A 134 17.85 -9.46 -18.64
CA PHE A 134 18.06 -9.38 -17.19
C PHE A 134 17.16 -8.33 -16.57
N ILE A 135 17.02 -8.39 -15.24
CA ILE A 135 16.26 -7.43 -14.45
C ILE A 135 17.27 -6.50 -13.78
N PRO A 136 17.28 -5.19 -14.10
CA PRO A 136 18.18 -4.25 -13.46
C PRO A 136 18.05 -4.26 -11.95
N GLY A 137 19.17 -4.29 -11.23
CA GLY A 137 19.17 -4.27 -9.76
C GLY A 137 18.79 -5.60 -9.08
N VAL A 138 18.60 -6.71 -9.83
CA VAL A 138 18.27 -8.02 -9.23
C VAL A 138 19.29 -8.48 -8.19
N ASP A 139 20.55 -8.07 -8.32
CA ASP A 139 21.61 -8.41 -7.37
C ASP A 139 21.33 -7.85 -5.97
N ASN A 140 20.60 -6.75 -5.87
CA ASN A 140 20.24 -6.13 -4.60
C ASN A 140 19.19 -6.93 -3.81
N ILE A 141 18.50 -7.87 -4.46
CA ILE A 141 17.43 -8.68 -3.87
C ILE A 141 17.81 -10.15 -3.70
N LEU A 142 19.02 -10.57 -4.10
CA LEU A 142 19.48 -11.96 -3.99
C LEU A 142 19.51 -12.49 -2.55
N GLY A 143 19.64 -11.59 -1.57
CA GLY A 143 19.60 -11.92 -0.14
C GLY A 143 18.21 -11.94 0.49
N TRP A 144 17.17 -11.66 -0.28
CA TRP A 144 15.81 -11.65 0.24
C TRP A 144 15.32 -13.08 0.55
N PRO A 145 14.47 -13.24 1.57
CA PRO A 145 13.95 -14.55 1.93
C PRO A 145 13.23 -15.23 0.76
N GLU A 146 13.42 -16.52 0.61
CA GLU A 146 12.64 -17.32 -0.33
C GLU A 146 11.26 -17.66 0.21
N SER A 147 11.13 -17.80 1.53
CA SER A 147 9.87 -18.04 2.21
C SER A 147 9.09 -16.74 2.37
N LEU A 148 7.83 -16.76 1.93
CA LEU A 148 6.93 -15.61 2.10
C LEU A 148 6.62 -15.30 3.57
N SER A 149 6.65 -16.28 4.47
CA SER A 149 6.46 -16.04 5.91
C SER A 149 7.62 -15.25 6.54
N GLU A 150 8.80 -15.31 5.94
CA GLU A 150 9.99 -14.58 6.38
C GLU A 150 10.16 -13.23 5.70
N LEU A 151 9.53 -13.02 4.53
CA LEU A 151 9.60 -11.76 3.81
C LEU A 151 8.83 -10.67 4.58
N LYS A 152 9.58 -9.70 5.11
CA LYS A 152 9.01 -8.55 5.83
C LYS A 152 9.21 -7.29 5.03
N VAL A 153 8.13 -6.53 4.88
CA VAL A 153 8.16 -5.21 4.25
C VAL A 153 7.76 -4.19 5.30
N ILE A 154 8.55 -3.15 5.45
CA ILE A 154 8.25 -2.04 6.35
C ILE A 154 8.22 -0.73 5.56
N ASP A 155 7.18 0.03 5.79
CA ASP A 155 7.11 1.44 5.41
C ASP A 155 7.29 2.28 6.66
N PRO A 156 8.43 2.96 6.84
CA PRO A 156 8.75 3.71 8.05
C PRO A 156 8.07 5.07 8.16
N ALA A 157 7.31 5.49 7.15
CA ALA A 157 6.53 6.72 7.09
C ALA A 157 5.27 6.50 6.24
N CYS A 158 4.44 5.53 6.67
CA CYS A 158 3.42 4.92 5.80
C CYS A 158 2.25 5.85 5.45
N GLY A 159 2.12 7.00 6.11
CA GLY A 159 1.03 7.93 5.83
C GLY A 159 -0.35 7.27 5.92
N SER A 160 -1.17 7.47 4.90
CA SER A 160 -2.48 6.82 4.73
C SER A 160 -2.40 5.33 4.32
N GLY A 161 -1.20 4.77 4.13
CA GLY A 161 -0.99 3.37 3.80
C GLY A 161 -0.94 3.04 2.31
N HIS A 162 -0.73 4.01 1.42
CA HIS A 162 -0.76 3.79 -0.03
C HIS A 162 0.26 2.73 -0.48
N PHE A 163 1.53 2.82 -0.03
CA PHE A 163 2.53 1.79 -0.31
C PHE A 163 2.12 0.44 0.28
N ILE A 164 1.66 0.42 1.51
CA ILE A 164 1.28 -0.81 2.22
C ILE A 164 0.12 -1.51 1.52
N VAL A 165 -0.90 -0.78 1.07
CA VAL A 165 -2.03 -1.33 0.32
C VAL A 165 -1.58 -1.89 -1.03
N THR A 166 -0.72 -1.18 -1.75
CA THR A 166 -0.19 -1.65 -3.04
C THR A 166 0.63 -2.93 -2.87
N ILE A 167 1.49 -2.99 -1.84
CA ILE A 167 2.26 -4.18 -1.49
C ILE A 167 1.32 -5.34 -1.11
N PHE A 168 0.29 -5.07 -0.30
CA PHE A 168 -0.73 -6.06 0.04
C PHE A 168 -1.37 -6.69 -1.19
N LEU A 169 -1.83 -5.85 -2.12
CA LEU A 169 -2.49 -6.30 -3.36
C LEU A 169 -1.56 -7.12 -4.26
N LYS A 170 -0.24 -6.87 -4.21
CA LYS A 170 0.74 -7.66 -4.99
C LYS A 170 1.18 -8.93 -4.26
N LEU A 171 1.30 -8.92 -2.94
CA LEU A 171 1.70 -10.11 -2.17
C LEU A 171 0.61 -11.17 -2.07
N VAL A 172 -0.65 -10.79 -1.99
CA VAL A 172 -1.76 -11.75 -1.84
C VAL A 172 -1.78 -12.78 -2.97
N PRO A 173 -1.82 -12.40 -4.27
CA PRO A 173 -1.83 -13.38 -5.36
C PRO A 173 -0.53 -14.20 -5.45
N ILE A 174 0.63 -13.63 -5.08
CA ILE A 174 1.88 -14.37 -5.00
C ILE A 174 1.79 -15.46 -3.92
N ARG A 175 1.24 -15.13 -2.76
CA ARG A 175 1.05 -16.09 -1.67
C ARG A 175 0.05 -17.18 -2.02
N MET A 176 -1.04 -16.81 -2.67
CA MET A 176 -2.01 -17.77 -3.19
C MET A 176 -1.34 -18.77 -4.13
N GLU A 177 -0.48 -18.28 -5.05
CA GLU A 177 0.18 -19.15 -6.03
C GLU A 177 1.24 -20.05 -5.39
N ILE A 178 2.13 -19.52 -4.57
CA ILE A 178 3.23 -20.30 -3.96
C ILE A 178 2.74 -21.29 -2.92
N GLU A 179 1.86 -20.84 -2.02
CA GLU A 179 1.42 -21.61 -0.86
C GLU A 179 0.10 -22.34 -1.09
N LYS A 180 -0.51 -22.18 -2.28
CA LYS A 180 -1.79 -22.79 -2.69
C LYS A 180 -2.92 -22.48 -1.69
N LEU A 181 -3.00 -21.22 -1.28
CA LEU A 181 -3.96 -20.74 -0.29
C LEU A 181 -5.24 -20.21 -0.94
N SER A 182 -6.32 -20.19 -0.16
CA SER A 182 -7.50 -19.38 -0.50
C SER A 182 -7.17 -17.89 -0.39
N ALA A 183 -7.91 -17.06 -1.12
CA ALA A 183 -7.75 -15.60 -1.08
C ALA A 183 -7.89 -15.05 0.35
N GLU A 184 -8.90 -15.54 1.11
CA GLU A 184 -9.10 -15.16 2.51
C GLU A 184 -7.86 -15.41 3.35
N LYS A 185 -7.32 -16.64 3.29
CA LYS A 185 -6.16 -17.02 4.09
C LYS A 185 -4.90 -16.28 3.66
N ALA A 186 -4.71 -16.05 2.36
CA ALA A 186 -3.58 -15.28 1.85
C ALA A 186 -3.64 -13.83 2.33
N CYS A 187 -4.82 -13.17 2.30
CA CYS A 187 -5.01 -11.84 2.85
C CYS A 187 -4.61 -11.79 4.33
N ASP A 188 -5.08 -12.72 5.14
CA ASP A 188 -4.79 -12.76 6.58
C ASP A 188 -3.30 -12.94 6.87
N LEU A 189 -2.65 -13.82 6.12
CA LEU A 189 -1.22 -14.07 6.27
C LEU A 189 -0.38 -12.88 5.83
N VAL A 190 -0.74 -12.19 4.73
CA VAL A 190 -0.05 -10.98 4.29
C VAL A 190 -0.14 -9.89 5.36
N ILE A 191 -1.33 -9.66 5.93
CA ILE A 191 -1.54 -8.69 7.00
C ILE A 191 -0.68 -9.04 8.22
N ARG A 192 -0.71 -10.30 8.65
CA ARG A 192 -0.07 -10.72 9.90
C ARG A 192 1.45 -10.84 9.81
N GLU A 193 1.95 -11.26 8.65
CA GLU A 193 3.35 -11.71 8.53
C GLU A 193 4.22 -10.79 7.68
N ASN A 194 3.66 -10.13 6.66
CA ASN A 194 4.47 -9.47 5.66
C ASN A 194 4.55 -7.95 5.82
N ILE A 195 3.42 -7.29 6.07
CA ILE A 195 3.36 -5.83 6.01
C ILE A 195 3.48 -5.19 7.40
N HIS A 196 4.34 -4.16 7.47
CA HIS A 196 4.58 -3.38 8.67
C HIS A 196 4.61 -1.90 8.30
N GLY A 197 4.13 -1.05 9.20
CA GLY A 197 4.13 0.39 8.99
C GLY A 197 4.46 1.17 10.27
N LEU A 198 5.17 2.28 10.12
CA LEU A 198 5.37 3.27 11.16
C LEU A 198 4.86 4.61 10.66
N GLU A 199 4.27 5.40 11.56
CA GLU A 199 3.77 6.72 11.21
C GLU A 199 3.79 7.64 12.44
N ILE A 200 4.11 8.90 12.22
CA ILE A 200 4.14 9.93 13.26
C ILE A 200 2.77 10.55 13.53
N ASP A 201 1.90 10.59 12.52
CA ASP A 201 0.53 11.08 12.67
C ASP A 201 -0.42 9.92 12.99
N GLN A 202 -0.93 9.94 14.23
CA GLN A 202 -1.85 8.91 14.71
C GLN A 202 -3.12 8.76 13.86
N ARG A 203 -3.60 9.84 13.24
CA ARG A 203 -4.77 9.81 12.34
C ARG A 203 -4.47 9.05 11.06
N CYS A 204 -3.27 9.20 10.54
CA CYS A 204 -2.83 8.45 9.36
C CYS A 204 -2.75 6.96 9.62
N ILE A 205 -2.36 6.52 10.82
CA ILE A 205 -2.39 5.10 11.20
C ILE A 205 -3.81 4.54 11.10
N GLU A 206 -4.80 5.27 11.59
CA GLU A 206 -6.19 4.83 11.53
C GLU A 206 -6.69 4.76 10.08
N ILE A 207 -6.29 5.71 9.23
CA ILE A 207 -6.60 5.70 7.80
C ILE A 207 -5.90 4.51 7.11
N ALA A 208 -4.62 4.30 7.37
CA ALA A 208 -3.85 3.18 6.80
C ALA A 208 -4.43 1.83 7.20
N ALA A 209 -4.78 1.65 8.48
CA ALA A 209 -5.41 0.44 8.97
C ALA A 209 -6.77 0.19 8.29
N PHE A 210 -7.57 1.25 8.11
CA PHE A 210 -8.84 1.15 7.39
C PHE A 210 -8.63 0.85 5.90
N ALA A 211 -7.65 1.48 5.25
CA ALA A 211 -7.35 1.24 3.84
C ALA A 211 -6.95 -0.22 3.57
N ILE A 212 -6.12 -0.82 4.45
CA ILE A 212 -5.77 -2.24 4.36
C ILE A 212 -6.98 -3.12 4.62
N ALA A 213 -7.78 -2.80 5.64
CA ALA A 213 -8.99 -3.55 5.95
C ALA A 213 -9.96 -3.55 4.76
N LEU A 214 -10.16 -2.37 4.16
CA LEU A 214 -11.02 -2.21 2.98
C LEU A 214 -10.49 -3.01 1.79
N ALA A 215 -9.17 -2.99 1.54
CA ALA A 215 -8.54 -3.77 0.50
C ALA A 215 -8.73 -5.28 0.71
N ALA A 216 -8.60 -5.77 1.95
CA ALA A 216 -8.81 -7.16 2.29
C ALA A 216 -10.28 -7.58 2.17
N TRP A 217 -11.22 -6.75 2.59
CA TRP A 217 -12.66 -7.03 2.46
C TRP A 217 -13.14 -6.99 1.01
N LYS A 218 -12.58 -6.11 0.19
CA LYS A 218 -12.89 -6.00 -1.24
C LYS A 218 -12.14 -7.00 -2.10
N TYR A 219 -11.13 -7.70 -1.56
CA TYR A 219 -10.34 -8.63 -2.34
C TYR A 219 -11.22 -9.78 -2.88
N PRO A 220 -11.13 -10.12 -4.17
CA PRO A 220 -11.98 -11.14 -4.77
C PRO A 220 -11.87 -12.49 -4.02
N ASN A 221 -13.02 -13.07 -3.71
CA ASN A 221 -13.14 -14.36 -3.02
C ASN A 221 -12.51 -14.42 -1.61
N ALA A 222 -12.27 -13.29 -0.95
CA ALA A 222 -11.72 -13.23 0.40
C ALA A 222 -12.79 -13.18 1.52
N GLY A 223 -14.04 -13.45 1.20
CA GLY A 223 -15.13 -13.57 2.19
C GLY A 223 -15.82 -12.25 2.58
N GLY A 224 -15.42 -11.12 2.00
CA GLY A 224 -16.04 -9.81 2.27
C GLY A 224 -15.75 -9.29 3.68
N PHE A 225 -16.72 -8.56 4.26
CA PHE A 225 -16.58 -8.00 5.60
C PHE A 225 -16.49 -9.09 6.67
N ARG A 226 -15.39 -9.13 7.40
CA ARG A 226 -15.09 -10.10 8.46
C ARG A 226 -14.06 -9.54 9.44
N LYS A 227 -13.87 -10.25 10.56
CA LYS A 227 -12.75 -9.93 11.45
C LYS A 227 -11.43 -10.24 10.74
N LEU A 228 -10.53 -9.28 10.74
CA LEU A 228 -9.17 -9.41 10.22
C LEU A 228 -8.16 -9.64 11.35
N PRO A 229 -6.97 -10.13 11.05
CA PRO A 229 -5.85 -10.16 11.99
C PRO A 229 -5.46 -8.74 12.44
N ASP A 230 -4.72 -8.66 13.54
CA ASP A 230 -4.13 -7.40 13.99
C ASP A 230 -3.13 -6.88 12.95
N PHE A 231 -3.13 -5.56 12.75
CA PHE A 231 -2.22 -4.90 11.82
C PHE A 231 -0.90 -4.55 12.49
N ASN A 232 0.22 -4.74 11.80
CA ASN A 232 1.54 -4.36 12.27
C ASN A 232 1.85 -2.88 11.87
N ILE A 233 0.96 -1.98 12.23
CA ILE A 233 1.12 -0.55 11.98
C ILE A 233 1.17 0.14 13.33
N ALA A 234 2.24 0.92 13.58
CA ALA A 234 2.50 1.51 14.86
C ALA A 234 2.74 3.02 14.77
N TRP A 235 2.26 3.73 15.78
CA TRP A 235 2.56 5.14 15.98
C TRP A 235 3.95 5.29 16.61
N CYS A 236 4.79 6.10 15.96
CA CYS A 236 6.15 6.39 16.42
C CYS A 236 6.36 7.84 16.87
N GLY A 237 5.29 8.63 17.00
CA GLY A 237 5.33 10.06 17.32
C GLY A 237 5.42 10.38 18.82
N GLN A 238 6.06 9.55 19.64
CA GLN A 238 6.36 9.94 21.01
C GLN A 238 7.46 11.00 21.04
N ALA A 239 7.20 12.12 21.72
CA ALA A 239 8.25 13.07 22.03
C ALA A 239 9.32 12.39 22.90
N ILE A 240 10.57 12.53 22.48
CA ILE A 240 11.75 12.14 23.25
C ILE A 240 11.96 13.18 24.36
#